data_99112b8eb1e69021d994128849388fe4
#
_entry.id   99112b8eb1e69021d994128849388fe4
#
_cell.length_a   1.000
_cell.length_b   1.000
_cell.length_c   1.000
_cell.angle_alpha   90.00
_cell.angle_beta   90.00
_cell.angle_gamma   90.00
#
_symmetry.space_group_name_H-M   'P 1'
#
loop_
_entity.id
_entity.type
_entity.pdbx_description
1 polymer ?
#
loop_
_entity_poly.entity_id
_entity_poly.type
_entity_poly.pdbx_seq_one_letter_code
_entity_poly.pdbx_strand_id
1 'polypeptide(L)'
;MRLRRLLLLFALGYPGGLLAQASAYVPLDDIAYTYVNALMARGMFHELSTLERPFTEHALRTAVDSARAREPGPVVTSYLDALYNAVEKYAVRPGDSDTLAAQTFRARGTGDAYVTGQTSGRHELMLSDRQRHLRPGGAMRLVMAGGPVVGFVRVLIDSRLNVDPEFAGRKDRKLAGRTEDGYVGGHWKYGELTFGRVGRNWGPPTLDGLMLGDYAYTYDHLYGLIGSEKVHFSTVIARLDDSIPATGPQIQRYFSIHRLAFSLGNWDFAGSEFYLYAGAGRGFEPTLANPFNIYGLTWRNEKRDGNLGLGGEVAVRTERFGTLAGQLFIDDLQIDRSCIPYCKQPSSYAATLAVEGLPLAGDQRWFASYTLVSNLAYRNKNPNETYESYGVGLARGFSDYDEVKAGLDLALVPSTPLRLYVTHRRQGEGSYNIPFPLPADFATTPGIFSGVVMGVTRVGVSGATRWRDFEVGGDVGVNHNTNDQHVVGATHTAFEGRVKVAIEPRWSINIQ
;
A
#
# COMPACT_ATOMS: atom_id res chain seq x y z
N MET A 1 10.08 21.20 -33.18
CA MET A 1 8.79 21.17 -33.90
C MET A 1 8.15 19.78 -34.00
N ARG A 2 8.69 18.70 -33.42
CA ARG A 2 8.12 17.32 -33.52
C ARG A 2 7.32 16.86 -32.28
N LEU A 3 7.43 17.51 -31.14
CA LEU A 3 6.70 17.15 -29.93
C LEU A 3 5.22 17.58 -29.93
N ARG A 4 4.86 18.62 -30.68
CA ARG A 4 3.45 19.09 -30.82
C ARG A 4 2.55 18.13 -31.61
N ARG A 5 3.12 17.25 -32.44
CA ARG A 5 2.35 16.30 -33.24
C ARG A 5 1.97 14.99 -32.51
N LEU A 6 2.71 14.63 -31.44
CA LEU A 6 2.36 13.45 -30.63
C LEU A 6 1.17 13.72 -29.68
N LEU A 7 1.02 14.94 -29.16
CA LEU A 7 -0.12 15.31 -28.33
C LEU A 7 -1.44 15.46 -29.10
N LEU A 8 -1.39 15.68 -30.41
CA LEU A 8 -2.58 15.81 -31.27
C LEU A 8 -3.14 14.46 -31.74
N LEU A 9 -2.36 13.38 -31.71
CA LEU A 9 -2.84 12.04 -32.10
C LEU A 9 -3.70 11.38 -31.02
N PHE A 10 -3.59 11.79 -29.77
CA PHE A 10 -4.48 11.34 -28.69
C PHE A 10 -5.86 12.04 -28.69
N ALA A 11 -6.00 13.16 -29.41
CA ALA A 11 -7.24 13.97 -29.42
C ALA A 11 -8.20 13.65 -30.58
N LEU A 12 -7.81 12.85 -31.57
CA LEU A 12 -8.57 12.70 -32.84
C LEU A 12 -9.26 11.33 -33.05
N GLY A 13 -9.33 10.47 -32.04
CA GLY A 13 -9.89 9.13 -32.15
C GLY A 13 -11.07 8.80 -31.24
N TYR A 14 -11.96 9.73 -30.92
CA TYR A 14 -13.11 9.44 -30.06
C TYR A 14 -14.43 9.36 -30.82
N PRO A 15 -15.00 8.15 -31.03
CA PRO A 15 -16.43 8.02 -31.27
C PRO A 15 -17.15 8.33 -29.96
N GLY A 16 -18.00 9.35 -29.96
CA GLY A 16 -18.78 9.78 -28.79
C GLY A 16 -19.73 8.69 -28.30
N GLY A 17 -19.31 7.93 -27.33
CA GLY A 17 -20.11 6.92 -26.66
C GLY A 17 -19.26 6.09 -25.68
N LEU A 18 -19.45 6.26 -24.37
CA LEU A 18 -18.85 5.52 -23.25
C LEU A 18 -17.53 6.11 -22.72
N LEU A 19 -17.50 7.40 -22.44
CA LEU A 19 -16.48 7.97 -21.57
C LEU A 19 -16.82 7.57 -20.14
N ALA A 20 -16.01 6.71 -19.51
CA ALA A 20 -16.05 6.55 -18.07
C ALA A 20 -15.69 7.91 -17.45
N GLN A 21 -16.48 8.38 -16.50
CA GLN A 21 -16.14 9.59 -15.76
C GLN A 21 -14.94 9.29 -14.90
N ALA A 22 -13.84 10.02 -15.10
CA ALA A 22 -12.65 9.87 -14.28
C ALA A 22 -12.93 10.30 -12.85
N SER A 23 -12.44 9.52 -11.88
CA SER A 23 -12.61 9.75 -10.45
C SER A 23 -11.30 9.61 -9.73
N ALA A 24 -11.08 10.44 -8.70
CA ALA A 24 -9.87 10.41 -7.90
C ALA A 24 -9.80 9.13 -7.05
N TYR A 25 -8.58 8.62 -6.85
CA TYR A 25 -8.32 7.60 -5.86
C TYR A 25 -8.49 8.15 -4.45
N VAL A 26 -9.06 7.34 -3.56
CA VAL A 26 -9.08 7.60 -2.12
C VAL A 26 -7.74 7.15 -1.55
N PRO A 27 -6.94 8.03 -0.93
CA PRO A 27 -5.65 7.68 -0.35
C PRO A 27 -5.73 6.58 0.70
N LEU A 28 -4.73 5.69 0.76
CA LEU A 28 -4.75 4.49 1.61
C LEU A 28 -4.78 4.79 3.11
N ASP A 29 -4.25 5.95 3.53
CA ASP A 29 -4.25 6.45 4.90
C ASP A 29 -5.54 7.22 5.30
N ASP A 30 -6.54 7.28 4.40
CA ASP A 30 -7.82 7.92 4.69
C ASP A 30 -8.71 7.05 5.59
N ILE A 31 -9.49 7.71 6.47
CA ILE A 31 -10.46 7.07 7.36
C ILE A 31 -11.46 6.16 6.61
N ALA A 32 -11.72 6.44 5.34
CA ALA A 32 -12.58 5.65 4.49
C ALA A 32 -12.21 4.16 4.49
N TYR A 33 -10.91 3.84 4.52
CA TYR A 33 -10.45 2.44 4.54
C TYR A 33 -10.77 1.70 5.84
N THR A 34 -10.92 2.40 6.96
CA THR A 34 -11.42 1.79 8.21
C THR A 34 -12.85 1.26 8.01
N TYR A 35 -13.69 2.05 7.33
CA TYR A 35 -15.07 1.62 7.01
C TYR A 35 -15.10 0.57 5.89
N VAL A 36 -14.29 0.71 4.84
CA VAL A 36 -14.18 -0.28 3.75
C VAL A 36 -13.81 -1.65 4.32
N ASN A 37 -12.78 -1.72 5.16
CA ASN A 37 -12.32 -2.98 5.75
C ASN A 37 -13.40 -3.58 6.68
N ALA A 38 -14.07 -2.75 7.49
CA ALA A 38 -15.15 -3.21 8.36
C ALA A 38 -16.37 -3.73 7.59
N LEU A 39 -16.68 -3.13 6.42
CA LEU A 39 -17.76 -3.55 5.53
C LEU A 39 -17.38 -4.83 4.76
N MET A 40 -16.16 -4.92 4.23
CA MET A 40 -15.66 -6.13 3.58
C MET A 40 -15.65 -7.33 4.55
N ALA A 41 -15.23 -7.12 5.80
CA ALA A 41 -15.27 -8.14 6.85
C ALA A 41 -16.70 -8.64 7.16
N ARG A 42 -17.73 -7.88 6.78
CA ARG A 42 -19.17 -8.22 6.91
C ARG A 42 -19.79 -8.68 5.61
N GLY A 43 -18.97 -9.04 4.61
CA GLY A 43 -19.44 -9.57 3.34
C GLY A 43 -20.03 -8.55 2.40
N MET A 44 -19.73 -7.25 2.58
CA MET A 44 -20.12 -6.21 1.62
C MET A 44 -19.06 -6.05 0.53
N PHE A 45 -19.42 -5.31 -0.53
CA PHE A 45 -18.50 -4.90 -1.60
C PHE A 45 -17.89 -6.06 -2.42
N HIS A 46 -18.75 -6.99 -2.86
CA HIS A 46 -18.32 -8.12 -3.70
C HIS A 46 -17.73 -7.69 -5.05
N GLU A 47 -18.10 -6.49 -5.52
CA GLU A 47 -17.62 -5.86 -6.74
C GLU A 47 -16.21 -5.26 -6.63
N LEU A 48 -15.73 -5.02 -5.42
CA LEU A 48 -14.38 -4.49 -5.21
C LEU A 48 -13.36 -5.62 -5.09
N SER A 49 -12.18 -5.41 -5.63
CA SER A 49 -11.07 -6.36 -5.47
C SER A 49 -10.69 -6.54 -4.01
N THR A 50 -10.47 -7.79 -3.61
CA THR A 50 -9.97 -8.11 -2.28
C THR A 50 -8.47 -7.85 -2.16
N LEU A 51 -7.74 -7.89 -3.27
CA LEU A 51 -6.28 -7.95 -3.31
C LEU A 51 -5.63 -6.70 -3.93
N GLU A 52 -6.39 -5.66 -4.28
CA GLU A 52 -5.86 -4.48 -4.95
C GLU A 52 -6.47 -3.17 -4.42
N ARG A 53 -5.62 -2.22 -4.10
CA ARG A 53 -5.94 -0.85 -3.65
C ARG A 53 -4.97 0.16 -4.25
N PRO A 54 -5.32 1.44 -4.37
CA PRO A 54 -6.49 2.13 -3.84
C PRO A 54 -7.73 1.98 -4.71
N PHE A 55 -8.90 2.24 -4.13
CA PHE A 55 -10.17 2.38 -4.86
C PHE A 55 -10.42 3.84 -5.24
N THR A 56 -11.10 4.05 -6.37
CA THR A 56 -11.57 5.38 -6.74
C THR A 56 -12.80 5.78 -5.90
N GLU A 57 -13.02 7.07 -5.73
CA GLU A 57 -14.22 7.60 -5.07
C GLU A 57 -15.50 7.06 -5.71
N HIS A 58 -15.54 7.03 -7.05
CA HIS A 58 -16.70 6.51 -7.80
C HIS A 58 -16.94 5.02 -7.52
N ALA A 59 -15.89 4.19 -7.51
CA ALA A 59 -16.02 2.76 -7.19
C ALA A 59 -16.56 2.54 -5.77
N LEU A 60 -16.09 3.30 -4.79
CA LEU A 60 -16.58 3.20 -3.42
C LEU A 60 -18.04 3.65 -3.29
N ARG A 61 -18.45 4.71 -3.99
CA ARG A 61 -19.88 5.13 -3.97
C ARG A 61 -20.79 4.11 -4.62
N THR A 62 -20.41 3.61 -5.77
CA THR A 62 -21.14 2.55 -6.47
C THR A 62 -21.30 1.33 -5.58
N ALA A 63 -20.25 0.93 -4.88
CA ALA A 63 -20.30 -0.18 -3.93
C ALA A 63 -21.23 0.12 -2.74
N VAL A 64 -21.20 1.35 -2.21
CA VAL A 64 -22.13 1.78 -1.14
C VAL A 64 -23.59 1.72 -1.62
N ASP A 65 -23.89 2.22 -2.81
CA ASP A 65 -25.26 2.23 -3.33
C ASP A 65 -25.75 0.80 -3.61
N SER A 66 -24.88 -0.08 -4.15
CA SER A 66 -25.16 -1.51 -4.33
C SER A 66 -25.40 -2.24 -3.00
N ALA A 67 -24.65 -1.89 -1.96
CA ALA A 67 -24.82 -2.49 -0.63
C ALA A 67 -26.11 -2.01 0.06
N ARG A 68 -26.47 -0.72 -0.09
CA ARG A 68 -27.73 -0.15 0.44
C ARG A 68 -28.96 -0.81 -0.17
N ALA A 69 -28.92 -1.14 -1.47
CA ALA A 69 -30.03 -1.81 -2.15
C ALA A 69 -30.36 -3.21 -1.60
N ARG A 70 -29.47 -3.79 -0.78
CA ARG A 70 -29.69 -5.09 -0.10
C ARG A 70 -30.33 -4.95 1.27
N GLU A 71 -30.73 -3.75 1.68
CA GLU A 71 -31.36 -3.43 2.97
C GLU A 71 -30.60 -4.01 4.18
N PRO A 72 -29.32 -3.66 4.37
CA PRO A 72 -28.48 -4.24 5.40
C PRO A 72 -28.93 -3.82 6.81
N GLY A 73 -28.51 -4.57 7.83
CA GLY A 73 -28.78 -4.24 9.23
C GLY A 73 -28.17 -2.91 9.69
N PRO A 74 -28.59 -2.39 10.87
CA PRO A 74 -28.28 -1.03 11.30
C PRO A 74 -26.80 -0.71 11.45
N VAL A 75 -25.97 -1.67 11.85
CA VAL A 75 -24.50 -1.49 11.95
C VAL A 75 -23.90 -1.26 10.57
N VAL A 76 -24.24 -2.11 9.60
CA VAL A 76 -23.73 -1.99 8.23
C VAL A 76 -24.21 -0.70 7.61
N THR A 77 -25.48 -0.32 7.79
CA THR A 77 -26.03 0.95 7.32
C THR A 77 -25.25 2.14 7.88
N SER A 78 -24.92 2.14 9.19
CA SER A 78 -24.17 3.22 9.81
C SER A 78 -22.74 3.35 9.24
N TYR A 79 -22.10 2.24 8.89
CA TYR A 79 -20.78 2.25 8.26
C TYR A 79 -20.84 2.69 6.80
N LEU A 80 -21.91 2.32 6.05
CA LEU A 80 -22.12 2.79 4.68
C LEU A 80 -22.30 4.31 4.65
N ASP A 81 -23.09 4.86 5.60
CA ASP A 81 -23.30 6.30 5.70
C ASP A 81 -22.01 7.05 6.07
N ALA A 82 -21.23 6.50 6.99
CA ALA A 82 -19.94 7.06 7.37
C ALA A 82 -18.93 7.04 6.21
N LEU A 83 -18.86 5.93 5.47
CA LEU A 83 -18.00 5.81 4.27
C LEU A 83 -18.43 6.80 3.18
N TYR A 84 -19.75 6.88 2.89
CA TYR A 84 -20.28 7.80 1.88
C TYR A 84 -19.89 9.25 2.18
N ASN A 85 -19.97 9.65 3.46
CA ASN A 85 -19.58 10.98 3.91
C ASN A 85 -18.04 11.17 3.89
N ALA A 86 -17.26 10.15 4.21
CA ALA A 86 -15.80 10.23 4.22
C ALA A 86 -15.21 10.45 2.82
N VAL A 87 -15.78 9.83 1.79
CA VAL A 87 -15.29 9.95 0.41
C VAL A 87 -15.76 11.20 -0.32
N GLU A 88 -16.72 11.96 0.24
CA GLU A 88 -17.29 13.18 -0.36
C GLU A 88 -16.23 14.21 -0.76
N LYS A 89 -15.17 14.32 0.02
CA LYS A 89 -14.05 15.26 -0.23
C LYS A 89 -13.26 14.98 -1.51
N TYR A 90 -13.40 13.78 -2.07
CA TYR A 90 -12.76 13.35 -3.33
C TYR A 90 -13.70 13.46 -4.55
N ALA A 91 -14.97 13.76 -4.31
CA ALA A 91 -15.97 13.87 -5.36
C ALA A 91 -15.88 15.22 -6.09
N VAL A 92 -15.85 15.19 -7.40
CA VAL A 92 -16.12 16.33 -8.27
C VAL A 92 -17.38 16.01 -9.06
N ARG A 93 -18.54 16.51 -8.60
CA ARG A 93 -19.83 16.15 -9.18
C ARG A 93 -20.17 17.00 -10.39
N PRO A 94 -20.80 16.42 -11.44
CA PRO A 94 -21.57 17.20 -12.42
C PRO A 94 -22.68 17.96 -11.69
N GLY A 95 -22.97 19.20 -12.06
CA GLY A 95 -24.18 19.87 -11.59
C GLY A 95 -25.43 19.10 -12.05
N ASP A 96 -26.54 19.27 -11.35
CA ASP A 96 -27.79 18.53 -11.54
C ASP A 96 -28.48 18.72 -12.93
N SER A 97 -27.90 19.46 -13.84
CA SER A 97 -28.38 19.64 -15.19
C SER A 97 -27.26 19.35 -16.19
N ASP A 98 -27.45 18.35 -17.03
CA ASP A 98 -26.99 18.27 -18.41
C ASP A 98 -26.03 17.13 -18.79
N THR A 99 -26.42 16.50 -19.88
CA THR A 99 -25.61 15.68 -20.76
C THR A 99 -24.38 16.40 -21.35
N LEU A 100 -24.34 17.73 -21.36
CA LEU A 100 -23.19 18.59 -21.66
C LEU A 100 -22.21 18.73 -20.49
N ALA A 101 -22.65 18.49 -19.27
CA ALA A 101 -21.83 18.64 -18.04
C ALA A 101 -20.68 17.62 -17.93
N ALA A 102 -20.76 16.50 -18.63
CA ALA A 102 -19.66 15.49 -18.66
C ALA A 102 -18.37 16.01 -19.32
N GLN A 103 -18.42 17.11 -20.08
CA GLN A 103 -17.27 17.70 -20.76
C GLN A 103 -16.70 18.92 -20.04
N THR A 104 -17.37 19.44 -19.00
CA THR A 104 -16.91 20.59 -18.26
C THR A 104 -15.81 20.20 -17.27
N PHE A 105 -14.69 20.89 -17.36
CA PHE A 105 -13.61 20.76 -16.36
C PHE A 105 -14.02 21.39 -15.04
N ARG A 106 -13.80 20.69 -13.95
CA ARG A 106 -14.16 21.13 -12.60
C ARG A 106 -13.05 20.86 -11.62
N ALA A 107 -12.93 21.69 -10.62
CA ALA A 107 -11.98 21.51 -9.54
C ALA A 107 -12.63 21.72 -8.17
N ARG A 108 -12.23 20.92 -7.19
CA ARG A 108 -12.65 21.03 -5.80
C ARG A 108 -11.45 21.04 -4.89
N GLY A 109 -11.31 22.12 -4.11
CA GLY A 109 -10.31 22.24 -3.06
C GLY A 109 -10.90 21.96 -1.69
N THR A 110 -10.22 21.20 -0.85
CA THR A 110 -10.56 20.93 0.56
C THR A 110 -9.30 20.95 1.42
N GLY A 111 -9.45 21.13 2.73
CA GLY A 111 -8.32 21.07 3.65
C GLY A 111 -8.73 20.59 5.03
N ASP A 112 -7.77 20.05 5.77
CA ASP A 112 -7.91 19.70 7.17
C ASP A 112 -6.73 20.21 7.99
N ALA A 113 -6.96 20.36 9.28
CA ALA A 113 -5.93 20.55 10.28
C ALA A 113 -6.05 19.45 11.34
N TYR A 114 -4.94 18.97 11.85
CA TYR A 114 -4.96 17.89 12.83
C TYR A 114 -3.87 18.02 13.88
N VAL A 115 -4.07 17.29 14.98
CA VAL A 115 -3.04 17.02 15.98
C VAL A 115 -2.94 15.52 16.16
N THR A 116 -1.72 15.00 16.14
CA THR A 116 -1.42 13.59 16.43
C THR A 116 -0.71 13.49 17.75
N GLY A 117 -1.32 12.80 18.72
CA GLY A 117 -0.64 12.32 19.92
C GLY A 117 0.06 11.01 19.59
N GLN A 118 1.36 10.93 19.83
CA GLN A 118 2.15 9.73 19.55
C GLN A 118 3.19 9.44 20.61
N THR A 119 3.56 8.16 20.73
CA THR A 119 4.63 7.71 21.61
C THR A 119 5.90 7.33 20.85
N SER A 120 5.79 7.10 19.54
CA SER A 120 6.87 6.76 18.63
C SER A 120 6.84 7.63 17.36
N GLY A 121 8.02 8.04 16.87
CA GLY A 121 8.19 8.71 15.58
C GLY A 121 8.11 7.76 14.40
N ARG A 122 8.36 6.46 14.61
CA ARG A 122 8.37 5.43 13.58
C ARG A 122 7.00 5.23 12.96
N HIS A 123 6.98 4.80 11.71
CA HIS A 123 5.74 4.42 11.03
C HIS A 123 5.04 3.31 11.80
N GLU A 124 5.75 2.31 12.25
CA GLU A 124 5.21 1.15 12.93
C GLU A 124 5.28 1.25 14.47
N LEU A 125 4.18 0.86 15.16
CA LEU A 125 4.06 0.92 16.61
C LEU A 125 4.62 -0.32 17.36
N MET A 126 5.04 -1.37 16.64
CA MET A 126 5.73 -2.52 17.22
C MET A 126 7.13 -2.16 17.73
N LEU A 127 7.75 -1.15 17.10
CA LEU A 127 9.07 -0.63 17.47
C LEU A 127 8.93 0.76 18.05
N SER A 128 9.51 0.98 19.23
CA SER A 128 9.50 2.28 19.89
C SER A 128 10.82 3.02 19.73
N ASP A 129 10.74 4.33 19.51
CA ASP A 129 11.87 5.26 19.57
C ASP A 129 11.71 6.30 20.70
N ARG A 130 10.66 6.15 21.52
CA ARG A 130 10.33 6.99 22.68
C ARG A 130 10.11 8.47 22.34
N GLN A 131 9.61 8.77 21.15
CA GLN A 131 9.29 10.12 20.68
C GLN A 131 7.87 10.55 21.09
N ARG A 132 7.62 10.69 22.40
CA ARG A 132 6.31 11.04 22.98
C ARG A 132 6.02 12.53 22.82
N HIS A 133 5.15 12.90 21.89
CA HIS A 133 4.79 14.29 21.62
C HIS A 133 3.41 14.44 20.99
N LEU A 134 2.86 15.66 21.13
CA LEU A 134 1.78 16.15 20.29
C LEU A 134 2.37 16.75 19.03
N ARG A 135 1.91 16.30 17.87
CA ARG A 135 2.42 16.68 16.55
C ARG A 135 1.31 17.35 15.74
N PRO A 136 1.37 18.68 15.54
CA PRO A 136 0.44 19.36 14.65
C PRO A 136 0.77 19.08 13.19
N GLY A 137 -0.27 19.07 12.38
CA GLY A 137 -0.19 18.94 10.93
C GLY A 137 -1.45 19.44 10.24
N GLY A 138 -1.43 19.38 8.94
CA GLY A 138 -2.56 19.70 8.08
C GLY A 138 -2.36 19.15 6.68
N ALA A 139 -3.45 19.01 5.96
CA ALA A 139 -3.44 18.61 4.56
C ALA A 139 -4.29 19.58 3.71
N MET A 140 -3.84 19.79 2.49
CA MET A 140 -4.62 20.46 1.45
C MET A 140 -4.78 19.51 0.28
N ARG A 141 -6.00 19.43 -0.27
CA ARG A 141 -6.35 18.57 -1.40
C ARG A 141 -6.96 19.41 -2.51
N LEU A 142 -6.60 19.07 -3.74
CA LEU A 142 -7.25 19.59 -4.94
C LEU A 142 -7.55 18.42 -5.85
N VAL A 143 -8.83 18.21 -6.13
CA VAL A 143 -9.31 17.27 -7.14
C VAL A 143 -9.75 18.04 -8.36
N MET A 144 -9.32 17.63 -9.52
CA MET A 144 -9.67 18.22 -10.82
C MET A 144 -10.17 17.10 -11.73
N ALA A 145 -11.33 17.26 -12.36
CA ALA A 145 -11.85 16.26 -13.29
C ALA A 145 -12.57 16.91 -14.48
N GLY A 146 -12.45 16.26 -15.62
CA GLY A 146 -13.15 16.64 -16.85
C GLY A 146 -13.15 15.48 -17.85
N GLY A 147 -14.34 14.95 -18.15
CA GLY A 147 -14.48 13.77 -18.99
C GLY A 147 -13.66 12.59 -18.45
N PRO A 148 -12.78 12.00 -19.28
CA PRO A 148 -11.98 10.84 -18.90
C PRO A 148 -10.72 11.19 -18.07
N VAL A 149 -10.46 12.47 -17.75
CA VAL A 149 -9.23 12.91 -17.12
C VAL A 149 -9.49 13.34 -15.68
N VAL A 150 -8.63 12.91 -14.76
CA VAL A 150 -8.59 13.35 -13.38
C VAL A 150 -7.18 13.81 -13.02
N GLY A 151 -7.08 14.90 -12.27
CA GLY A 151 -5.88 15.33 -11.57
C GLY A 151 -6.15 15.37 -10.07
N PHE A 152 -5.19 14.96 -9.29
CA PHE A 152 -5.26 15.00 -7.83
C PHE A 152 -3.94 15.46 -7.24
N VAL A 153 -4.00 16.31 -6.25
CA VAL A 153 -2.84 16.65 -5.43
C VAL A 153 -3.25 16.75 -3.96
N ARG A 154 -2.45 16.12 -3.08
CA ARG A 154 -2.53 16.22 -1.63
C ARG A 154 -1.17 16.63 -1.08
N VAL A 155 -1.13 17.79 -0.47
CA VAL A 155 0.07 18.30 0.21
C VAL A 155 -0.12 18.15 1.71
N LEU A 156 0.84 17.51 2.37
CA LEU A 156 0.93 17.42 3.82
C LEU A 156 1.94 18.42 4.36
N ILE A 157 1.61 19.03 5.49
CA ILE A 157 2.55 19.74 6.35
C ILE A 157 2.42 19.10 7.72
N ASP A 158 3.45 18.38 8.18
CA ASP A 158 3.38 17.56 9.39
C ASP A 158 4.68 17.64 10.18
N SER A 159 4.58 17.97 11.46
CA SER A 159 5.73 17.99 12.37
C SER A 159 6.21 16.58 12.75
N ARG A 160 5.47 15.54 12.41
CA ARG A 160 5.84 14.15 12.62
C ARG A 160 6.94 13.69 11.67
N LEU A 161 6.94 14.18 10.43
CA LEU A 161 7.89 13.78 9.39
C LEU A 161 9.36 14.02 9.78
N ASN A 162 9.65 15.03 10.59
CA ASN A 162 11.03 15.32 10.97
C ASN A 162 11.60 14.36 12.03
N VAL A 163 10.77 13.59 12.70
CA VAL A 163 11.18 12.60 13.71
C VAL A 163 11.05 11.17 13.24
N ASP A 164 10.36 10.93 12.14
CA ASP A 164 10.26 9.62 11.53
C ASP A 164 11.62 9.22 10.94
N PRO A 165 12.28 8.14 11.44
CA PRO A 165 13.58 7.71 10.93
C PRO A 165 13.54 7.27 9.47
N GLU A 166 12.38 6.82 8.99
CA GLU A 166 12.16 6.32 7.62
C GLU A 166 11.88 7.45 6.62
N PHE A 167 11.58 8.67 7.08
CA PHE A 167 11.39 9.81 6.19
C PHE A 167 12.73 10.31 5.64
N ALA A 168 12.95 10.16 4.34
CA ALA A 168 14.18 10.58 3.66
C ALA A 168 14.28 12.10 3.40
N GLY A 169 13.24 12.87 3.70
CA GLY A 169 13.24 14.33 3.52
C GLY A 169 14.06 15.07 4.58
N ARG A 170 13.99 16.39 4.53
CA ARG A 170 14.72 17.27 5.46
C ARG A 170 14.17 17.13 6.88
N LYS A 171 15.05 16.87 7.85
CA LYS A 171 14.74 16.73 9.28
C LYS A 171 15.16 17.94 10.11
N ASP A 172 15.77 18.97 9.48
CA ASP A 172 16.25 20.20 10.13
C ASP A 172 15.12 21.23 10.35
N ARG A 173 13.89 20.95 9.93
CA ARG A 173 12.73 21.82 10.08
C ARG A 173 11.75 21.29 11.10
N LYS A 174 11.14 22.17 11.93
CA LYS A 174 10.09 21.80 12.91
C LYS A 174 8.82 21.29 12.21
N LEU A 175 8.53 21.79 11.03
CA LEU A 175 7.46 21.35 10.15
C LEU A 175 8.09 20.91 8.83
N ALA A 176 7.80 19.70 8.40
CA ALA A 176 8.15 19.21 7.08
C ALA A 176 6.90 19.19 6.20
N GLY A 177 7.06 19.53 4.95
CA GLY A 177 6.01 19.46 3.94
C GLY A 177 6.39 18.50 2.84
N ARG A 178 5.42 17.77 2.32
CA ARG A 178 5.59 16.94 1.13
C ARG A 178 4.30 16.84 0.32
N THR A 179 4.43 16.58 -0.96
CA THR A 179 3.33 16.08 -1.77
C THR A 179 3.19 14.59 -1.46
N GLU A 180 2.11 14.21 -0.78
CA GLU A 180 1.84 12.80 -0.44
C GLU A 180 1.28 12.07 -1.64
N ASP A 181 0.27 12.66 -2.29
CA ASP A 181 -0.26 12.21 -3.56
C ASP A 181 -0.20 13.35 -4.56
N GLY A 182 0.09 13.04 -5.81
CA GLY A 182 0.15 14.04 -6.87
C GLY A 182 0.21 13.36 -8.23
N TYR A 183 -0.94 13.29 -8.93
CA TYR A 183 -1.02 12.56 -10.20
C TYR A 183 -2.02 13.16 -11.17
N VAL A 184 -1.86 12.80 -12.42
CA VAL A 184 -2.84 12.94 -13.48
C VAL A 184 -3.13 11.57 -14.05
N GLY A 185 -4.41 11.27 -14.26
CA GLY A 185 -4.87 9.97 -14.80
C GLY A 185 -5.92 10.15 -15.90
N GLY A 186 -5.93 9.18 -16.80
CA GLY A 186 -6.96 9.00 -17.82
C GLY A 186 -7.64 7.66 -17.63
N HIS A 187 -8.97 7.64 -17.66
CA HIS A 187 -9.79 6.45 -17.49
C HIS A 187 -10.69 6.23 -18.71
N TRP A 188 -10.80 4.98 -19.14
CA TRP A 188 -11.72 4.57 -20.19
C TRP A 188 -12.32 3.21 -19.86
N LYS A 189 -13.29 2.77 -20.63
CA LYS A 189 -14.08 1.55 -20.35
C LYS A 189 -13.26 0.31 -19.98
N TYR A 190 -12.08 0.14 -20.57
CA TYR A 190 -11.24 -1.05 -20.39
C TYR A 190 -9.83 -0.73 -19.93
N GLY A 191 -9.63 0.40 -19.29
CA GLY A 191 -8.31 0.69 -18.80
C GLY A 191 -8.14 2.06 -18.16
N GLU A 192 -6.92 2.24 -17.72
CA GLU A 192 -6.46 3.43 -17.04
C GLU A 192 -4.98 3.66 -17.32
N LEU A 193 -4.59 4.90 -17.36
CA LEU A 193 -3.20 5.33 -17.38
C LEU A 193 -3.05 6.48 -16.41
N THR A 194 -2.21 6.31 -15.38
CA THR A 194 -1.95 7.32 -14.35
C THR A 194 -0.46 7.57 -14.23
N PHE A 195 -0.08 8.84 -14.18
CA PHE A 195 1.30 9.28 -13.96
C PHE A 195 1.39 10.19 -12.74
N GLY A 196 2.30 9.87 -11.85
CA GLY A 196 2.61 10.64 -10.65
C GLY A 196 2.67 9.78 -9.41
N ARG A 197 2.36 10.37 -8.26
CA ARG A 197 2.56 9.81 -6.93
C ARG A 197 1.24 9.33 -6.35
N VAL A 198 1.11 8.03 -6.12
CA VAL A 198 -0.06 7.36 -5.52
C VAL A 198 0.40 6.21 -4.66
N GLY A 199 -0.10 6.08 -3.44
CA GLY A 199 0.07 4.86 -2.63
C GLY A 199 -0.69 3.69 -3.25
N ARG A 200 -0.04 2.52 -3.37
CA ARG A 200 -0.65 1.29 -3.89
C ARG A 200 -0.35 0.12 -2.98
N ASN A 201 -1.33 -0.75 -2.81
CA ASN A 201 -1.19 -1.97 -2.04
C ASN A 201 -1.82 -3.13 -2.80
N TRP A 202 -1.01 -4.13 -3.18
CA TRP A 202 -1.45 -5.39 -3.75
C TRP A 202 -1.36 -6.47 -2.68
N GLY A 203 -2.42 -6.55 -1.88
CA GLY A 203 -2.47 -7.43 -0.72
C GLY A 203 -3.85 -7.56 -0.10
N PRO A 204 -4.00 -8.49 0.85
CA PRO A 204 -5.24 -8.67 1.60
C PRO A 204 -5.68 -7.38 2.29
N PRO A 205 -6.97 -7.24 2.62
CA PRO A 205 -7.44 -6.15 3.46
C PRO A 205 -6.64 -6.08 4.76
N THR A 206 -6.29 -4.89 5.21
CA THR A 206 -5.58 -4.66 6.48
C THR A 206 -4.11 -5.12 6.55
N LEU A 207 -3.54 -5.64 5.48
CA LEU A 207 -2.14 -6.06 5.40
C LEU A 207 -1.43 -5.43 4.19
N ASP A 208 -0.15 -5.15 4.37
CA ASP A 208 0.70 -4.74 3.24
C ASP A 208 0.94 -5.93 2.31
N GLY A 209 0.93 -5.66 1.01
CA GLY A 209 1.21 -6.66 -0.01
C GLY A 209 2.67 -7.14 0.03
N LEU A 210 2.88 -8.38 -0.38
CA LEU A 210 4.24 -8.94 -0.48
C LEU A 210 4.97 -8.54 -1.76
N MET A 211 4.22 -8.13 -2.80
CA MET A 211 4.80 -7.68 -4.07
C MET A 211 4.83 -6.15 -4.17
N LEU A 212 3.79 -5.48 -3.73
CA LEU A 212 3.68 -4.02 -3.69
C LEU A 212 2.84 -3.66 -2.47
N GLY A 213 3.41 -2.87 -1.57
CA GLY A 213 2.76 -2.42 -0.33
C GLY A 213 2.75 -0.90 -0.23
N ASP A 214 2.09 -0.39 0.80
CA ASP A 214 2.01 1.03 1.12
C ASP A 214 2.85 1.41 2.36
N TYR A 215 3.76 0.54 2.76
CA TYR A 215 4.66 0.81 3.87
C TYR A 215 5.65 1.94 3.56
N ALA A 216 6.24 1.93 2.34
CA ALA A 216 7.13 2.98 1.89
C ALA A 216 6.38 4.31 1.66
N TYR A 217 7.09 5.41 1.83
CA TYR A 217 6.56 6.70 1.39
C TYR A 217 6.27 6.69 -0.12
N THR A 218 5.20 7.36 -0.52
CA THR A 218 4.75 7.41 -1.93
C THR A 218 5.84 7.98 -2.85
N TYR A 219 5.97 7.42 -4.04
CA TYR A 219 6.93 7.78 -5.08
C TYR A 219 6.26 7.94 -6.45
N ASP A 220 6.91 8.66 -7.35
CA ASP A 220 6.38 8.93 -8.68
C ASP A 220 6.53 7.71 -9.58
N HIS A 221 5.44 7.31 -10.26
CA HIS A 221 5.41 6.17 -11.16
C HIS A 221 4.39 6.35 -12.29
N LEU A 222 4.59 5.61 -13.35
CA LEU A 222 3.57 5.37 -14.38
C LEU A 222 2.82 4.10 -13.98
N TYR A 223 1.51 4.19 -13.88
CA TYR A 223 0.62 3.05 -13.71
C TYR A 223 -0.25 2.88 -14.95
N GLY A 224 -0.37 1.66 -15.42
CA GLY A 224 -1.27 1.28 -16.48
C GLY A 224 -2.11 0.08 -16.09
N LEU A 225 -3.39 0.10 -16.47
CA LEU A 225 -4.30 -1.02 -16.33
C LEU A 225 -5.05 -1.20 -17.63
N ILE A 226 -5.20 -2.45 -18.06
CA ILE A 226 -6.03 -2.83 -19.22
C ILE A 226 -6.80 -4.11 -18.89
N GLY A 227 -8.09 -4.11 -19.17
CA GLY A 227 -8.96 -5.26 -18.95
C GLY A 227 -10.34 -4.88 -18.44
N SER A 228 -10.91 -5.75 -17.65
CA SER A 228 -12.22 -5.61 -17.02
C SER A 228 -12.11 -5.91 -15.53
N GLU A 229 -13.16 -5.69 -14.76
CA GLU A 229 -13.22 -6.09 -13.35
C GLU A 229 -12.95 -7.59 -13.13
N LYS A 230 -13.23 -8.44 -14.12
CA LYS A 230 -13.03 -9.88 -14.01
C LYS A 230 -11.64 -10.35 -14.43
N VAL A 231 -11.03 -9.68 -15.41
CA VAL A 231 -9.68 -10.00 -15.88
C VAL A 231 -9.00 -8.70 -16.26
N HIS A 232 -7.91 -8.37 -15.62
CA HIS A 232 -7.12 -7.21 -15.97
C HIS A 232 -5.63 -7.45 -15.79
N PHE A 233 -4.89 -6.69 -16.55
CA PHE A 233 -3.45 -6.62 -16.48
C PHE A 233 -3.07 -5.22 -16.02
N SER A 234 -2.24 -5.11 -14.99
CA SER A 234 -1.76 -3.84 -14.45
C SER A 234 -0.24 -3.80 -14.38
N THR A 235 0.33 -2.59 -14.44
CA THR A 235 1.77 -2.37 -14.37
C THR A 235 2.11 -1.09 -13.62
N VAL A 236 3.22 -1.11 -12.89
CA VAL A 236 3.86 0.06 -12.30
C VAL A 236 5.28 0.15 -12.83
N ILE A 237 5.67 1.31 -13.32
CA ILE A 237 7.01 1.59 -13.82
C ILE A 237 7.51 2.85 -13.13
N ALA A 238 8.65 2.77 -12.43
CA ALA A 238 9.20 3.87 -11.65
C ALA A 238 10.71 4.02 -11.86
N ARG A 239 11.17 5.25 -11.72
CA ARG A 239 12.54 5.54 -11.34
C ARG A 239 12.57 5.73 -9.84
N LEU A 240 13.34 4.91 -9.14
CA LEU A 240 13.53 5.03 -7.70
C LEU A 240 14.58 6.11 -7.38
N ASP A 241 14.85 6.31 -6.10
CA ASP A 241 15.95 7.16 -5.64
C ASP A 241 17.28 6.65 -6.18
N ASP A 242 18.15 7.58 -6.53
CA ASP A 242 19.49 7.26 -6.99
C ASP A 242 20.39 6.88 -5.79
N SER A 243 21.16 5.83 -5.93
CA SER A 243 22.19 5.49 -4.94
C SER A 243 23.43 6.36 -5.16
N ILE A 244 23.89 7.02 -4.10
CA ILE A 244 25.06 7.91 -4.13
C ILE A 244 26.16 7.25 -3.28
N PRO A 245 27.04 6.46 -3.87
CA PRO A 245 28.16 5.85 -3.14
C PRO A 245 29.14 6.94 -2.67
N ALA A 246 29.84 6.68 -1.57
CA ALA A 246 30.86 7.61 -1.04
C ALA A 246 31.96 7.92 -2.06
N THR A 247 32.24 6.98 -2.93
CA THR A 247 33.20 7.10 -4.04
C THR A 247 32.62 6.50 -5.30
N GLY A 248 32.79 7.17 -6.45
CA GLY A 248 32.28 6.71 -7.74
C GLY A 248 31.09 7.50 -8.25
N PRO A 249 30.55 7.10 -9.40
CA PRO A 249 29.41 7.77 -10.02
C PRO A 249 28.10 7.46 -9.30
N GLN A 250 27.14 8.34 -9.47
CA GLN A 250 25.74 8.14 -9.06
C GLN A 250 25.12 6.96 -9.83
N ILE A 251 24.40 6.12 -9.12
CA ILE A 251 23.76 4.92 -9.65
C ILE A 251 22.27 5.18 -9.84
N GLN A 252 21.81 5.11 -11.06
CA GLN A 252 20.37 5.21 -11.39
C GLN A 252 19.69 3.87 -11.13
N ARG A 253 18.48 3.92 -10.56
CA ARG A 253 17.69 2.74 -10.18
C ARG A 253 16.32 2.80 -10.85
N TYR A 254 15.90 1.69 -11.44
CA TYR A 254 14.62 1.56 -12.14
C TYR A 254 13.88 0.32 -11.67
N PHE A 255 12.59 0.46 -11.57
CA PHE A 255 11.68 -0.56 -11.09
C PHE A 255 10.51 -0.73 -12.06
N SER A 256 10.20 -1.97 -12.39
CA SER A 256 9.02 -2.33 -13.17
C SER A 256 8.37 -3.54 -12.53
N ILE A 257 7.07 -3.51 -12.37
CA ILE A 257 6.27 -4.64 -11.92
C ILE A 257 5.00 -4.72 -12.75
N HIS A 258 4.60 -5.93 -13.10
CA HIS A 258 3.32 -6.18 -13.73
C HIS A 258 2.55 -7.28 -13.00
N ARG A 259 1.24 -7.27 -13.20
CA ARG A 259 0.30 -8.16 -12.50
C ARG A 259 -0.85 -8.52 -13.42
N LEU A 260 -1.14 -9.81 -13.53
CA LEU A 260 -2.35 -10.34 -14.15
C LEU A 260 -3.28 -10.78 -13.03
N ALA A 261 -4.46 -10.18 -12.96
CA ALA A 261 -5.48 -10.50 -11.99
C ALA A 261 -6.74 -11.02 -12.66
N PHE A 262 -7.43 -11.98 -12.04
CA PHE A 262 -8.71 -12.47 -12.51
C PHE A 262 -9.58 -12.92 -11.35
N SER A 263 -10.91 -12.72 -11.52
CA SER A 263 -11.94 -13.08 -10.55
C SER A 263 -12.87 -14.14 -11.15
N LEU A 264 -13.11 -15.21 -10.41
CA LEU A 264 -13.98 -16.31 -10.78
C LEU A 264 -14.96 -16.60 -9.65
N GLY A 265 -16.17 -16.09 -9.77
CA GLY A 265 -17.17 -16.16 -8.71
C GLY A 265 -16.67 -15.43 -7.45
N ASN A 266 -16.51 -16.17 -6.36
CA ASN A 266 -16.02 -15.64 -5.08
C ASN A 266 -14.49 -15.69 -4.93
N TRP A 267 -13.77 -16.13 -5.97
CA TRP A 267 -12.31 -16.24 -5.97
C TRP A 267 -11.67 -15.10 -6.72
N ASP A 268 -10.66 -14.51 -6.12
CA ASP A 268 -9.74 -13.57 -6.76
C ASP A 268 -8.36 -14.22 -6.81
N PHE A 269 -7.70 -14.13 -7.97
CA PHE A 269 -6.35 -14.64 -8.21
C PHE A 269 -5.50 -13.55 -8.84
N ALA A 270 -4.20 -13.54 -8.53
CA ALA A 270 -3.26 -12.75 -9.27
C ALA A 270 -1.88 -13.39 -9.30
N GLY A 271 -1.16 -13.13 -10.41
CA GLY A 271 0.24 -13.42 -10.56
C GLY A 271 1.00 -12.16 -10.93
N SER A 272 2.16 -11.95 -10.32
CA SER A 272 2.98 -10.75 -10.51
C SER A 272 4.42 -11.12 -10.77
N GLU A 273 5.11 -10.28 -11.52
CA GLU A 273 6.55 -10.36 -11.75
C GLU A 273 7.14 -8.95 -11.66
N PHE A 274 8.24 -8.76 -10.93
CA PHE A 274 8.95 -7.50 -10.93
C PHE A 274 10.37 -7.63 -11.46
N TYR A 275 10.89 -6.51 -11.93
CA TYR A 275 12.28 -6.35 -12.31
C TYR A 275 12.82 -5.03 -11.77
N LEU A 276 13.93 -5.09 -11.01
CA LEU A 276 14.65 -3.93 -10.52
C LEU A 276 16.07 -3.96 -11.07
N TYR A 277 16.51 -2.88 -11.70
CA TYR A 277 17.83 -2.79 -12.30
C TYR A 277 18.48 -1.45 -11.99
N ALA A 278 19.80 -1.47 -11.85
CA ALA A 278 20.58 -0.31 -11.47
C ALA A 278 21.91 -0.25 -12.21
N GLY A 279 22.48 0.96 -12.34
CA GLY A 279 23.82 1.13 -12.93
C GLY A 279 24.19 2.59 -13.10
N ALA A 280 25.49 2.84 -13.12
CA ALA A 280 26.06 4.16 -13.41
C ALA A 280 25.83 4.53 -14.88
N GLY A 281 25.13 5.64 -15.12
CA GLY A 281 24.77 6.06 -16.48
C GLY A 281 23.76 5.13 -17.17
N ARG A 282 23.20 4.15 -16.44
CA ARG A 282 22.16 3.27 -16.96
C ARG A 282 20.87 4.07 -17.15
N GLY A 283 20.31 4.01 -18.35
CA GLY A 283 19.08 4.71 -18.69
C GLY A 283 17.85 3.81 -18.54
N PHE A 284 16.71 4.40 -18.85
CA PHE A 284 15.46 3.67 -18.98
C PHE A 284 15.56 2.65 -20.13
N GLU A 285 15.29 1.38 -19.84
CA GLU A 285 15.33 0.28 -20.80
C GLU A 285 13.90 -0.12 -21.23
N PRO A 286 13.46 0.19 -22.47
CA PRO A 286 12.09 -0.12 -22.91
C PRO A 286 11.74 -1.60 -22.81
N THR A 287 12.69 -2.50 -23.00
CA THR A 287 12.49 -3.96 -22.89
C THR A 287 12.06 -4.35 -21.47
N LEU A 288 12.68 -3.75 -20.45
CA LEU A 288 12.38 -4.01 -19.02
C LEU A 288 11.18 -3.21 -18.51
N ALA A 289 10.74 -2.20 -19.26
CA ALA A 289 9.55 -1.43 -18.98
C ALA A 289 8.33 -1.87 -19.80
N ASN A 290 8.52 -2.78 -20.77
CA ASN A 290 7.41 -3.35 -21.53
C ASN A 290 6.58 -4.27 -20.63
N PRO A 291 5.33 -3.90 -20.29
CA PRO A 291 4.53 -4.66 -19.35
C PRO A 291 4.10 -6.04 -19.85
N PHE A 292 4.20 -6.30 -21.15
CA PHE A 292 3.89 -7.60 -21.73
C PHE A 292 5.12 -8.48 -21.93
N ASN A 293 6.30 -8.01 -21.52
CA ASN A 293 7.50 -8.82 -21.52
C ASN A 293 7.53 -9.71 -20.27
N ILE A 294 7.85 -10.98 -20.43
CA ILE A 294 8.09 -11.89 -19.30
C ILE A 294 9.52 -11.65 -18.83
N TYR A 295 9.67 -10.95 -17.70
CA TYR A 295 10.97 -10.53 -17.20
C TYR A 295 11.90 -11.69 -16.89
N GLY A 296 11.36 -12.81 -16.36
CA GLY A 296 12.13 -14.01 -16.10
C GLY A 296 12.78 -14.61 -17.35
N LEU A 297 12.09 -14.55 -18.50
CA LEU A 297 12.66 -14.99 -19.79
C LEU A 297 13.75 -14.04 -20.28
N THR A 298 13.51 -12.72 -20.19
CA THR A 298 14.49 -11.71 -20.56
C THR A 298 15.76 -11.81 -19.68
N TRP A 299 15.60 -11.89 -18.38
CA TRP A 299 16.71 -12.05 -17.44
C TRP A 299 17.55 -13.28 -17.76
N ARG A 300 16.91 -14.43 -17.97
CA ARG A 300 17.58 -15.70 -18.16
C ARG A 300 18.23 -15.84 -19.55
N ASN A 301 17.53 -15.42 -20.59
CA ASN A 301 17.93 -15.70 -21.99
C ASN A 301 18.73 -14.56 -22.61
N GLU A 302 18.48 -13.31 -22.20
CA GLU A 302 19.17 -12.13 -22.71
C GLU A 302 20.36 -11.70 -21.82
N LYS A 303 20.60 -12.42 -20.72
CA LYS A 303 21.69 -12.13 -19.74
C LYS A 303 21.64 -10.68 -19.23
N ARG A 304 20.45 -10.21 -18.91
CA ARG A 304 20.26 -8.88 -18.32
C ARG A 304 20.55 -8.92 -16.82
N ASP A 305 21.36 -7.98 -16.34
CA ASP A 305 21.62 -7.83 -14.90
C ASP A 305 20.46 -7.09 -14.22
N GLY A 306 20.02 -7.59 -13.09
CA GLY A 306 18.95 -7.01 -12.30
C GLY A 306 18.40 -8.00 -11.27
N ASN A 307 17.55 -7.50 -10.39
CA ASN A 307 16.81 -8.27 -9.41
C ASN A 307 15.42 -8.60 -9.94
N LEU A 308 15.08 -9.89 -9.95
CA LEU A 308 13.81 -10.44 -10.42
C LEU A 308 13.09 -11.12 -9.26
N GLY A 309 11.78 -10.90 -9.11
CA GLY A 309 10.95 -11.67 -8.20
C GLY A 309 9.58 -11.98 -8.78
N LEU A 310 8.99 -13.06 -8.26
CA LEU A 310 7.69 -13.58 -8.65
C LEU A 310 6.73 -13.54 -7.48
N GLY A 311 5.46 -13.27 -7.74
CA GLY A 311 4.40 -13.28 -6.74
C GLY A 311 3.16 -14.01 -7.20
N GLY A 312 2.48 -14.64 -6.25
CA GLY A 312 1.17 -15.24 -6.45
C GLY A 312 0.22 -14.86 -5.33
N GLU A 313 -1.03 -14.61 -5.68
CA GLU A 313 -2.06 -14.17 -4.74
C GLU A 313 -3.35 -14.95 -4.98
N VAL A 314 -4.04 -15.25 -3.89
CA VAL A 314 -5.37 -15.84 -3.94
C VAL A 314 -6.22 -15.29 -2.80
N ALA A 315 -7.48 -14.99 -3.09
CA ALA A 315 -8.48 -14.75 -2.04
C ALA A 315 -9.78 -15.44 -2.40
N VAL A 316 -10.52 -15.89 -1.39
CA VAL A 316 -11.86 -16.43 -1.54
C VAL A 316 -12.79 -15.84 -0.49
N ARG A 317 -13.94 -15.35 -0.94
CA ARG A 317 -15.01 -14.84 -0.08
C ARG A 317 -16.03 -15.90 0.17
N THR A 318 -16.30 -16.16 1.43
CA THR A 318 -17.29 -17.16 1.85
C THR A 318 -18.22 -16.56 2.91
N GLU A 319 -19.48 -16.95 2.89
CA GLU A 319 -20.46 -16.52 3.91
C GLU A 319 -20.11 -17.07 5.30
N ARG A 320 -19.60 -18.30 5.35
CA ARG A 320 -19.33 -19.01 6.60
C ARG A 320 -17.99 -18.64 7.24
N PHE A 321 -16.96 -18.42 6.45
CA PHE A 321 -15.58 -18.25 6.94
C PHE A 321 -15.01 -16.85 6.65
N GLY A 322 -15.84 -15.91 6.15
CA GLY A 322 -15.37 -14.61 5.74
C GLY A 322 -14.48 -14.68 4.51
N THR A 323 -13.47 -13.83 4.46
CA THR A 323 -12.48 -13.79 3.37
C THR A 323 -11.22 -14.52 3.81
N LEU A 324 -10.83 -15.54 3.06
CA LEU A 324 -9.53 -16.20 3.19
C LEU A 324 -8.61 -15.68 2.11
N ALA A 325 -7.40 -15.28 2.45
CA ALA A 325 -6.43 -14.76 1.49
C ALA A 325 -5.04 -15.34 1.74
N GLY A 326 -4.30 -15.54 0.66
CA GLY A 326 -2.91 -16.00 0.69
C GLY A 326 -2.07 -15.26 -0.34
N GLN A 327 -0.83 -14.96 0.03
CA GLN A 327 0.18 -14.42 -0.86
C GLN A 327 1.48 -15.20 -0.72
N LEU A 328 2.18 -15.37 -1.83
CA LEU A 328 3.52 -15.91 -1.90
C LEU A 328 4.39 -14.96 -2.73
N PHE A 329 5.57 -14.65 -2.22
CA PHE A 329 6.62 -13.94 -2.92
C PHE A 329 7.86 -14.84 -2.99
N ILE A 330 8.46 -14.93 -4.16
CA ILE A 330 9.68 -15.68 -4.43
C ILE A 330 10.69 -14.72 -5.05
N ASP A 331 11.75 -14.44 -4.32
CA ASP A 331 12.88 -13.62 -4.77
C ASP A 331 13.97 -14.51 -5.38
N ASP A 332 14.38 -15.55 -4.62
CA ASP A 332 15.33 -16.56 -5.09
C ASP A 332 14.99 -17.91 -4.46
N LEU A 333 14.74 -18.91 -5.29
CA LEU A 333 14.44 -20.27 -4.83
C LEU A 333 15.53 -21.25 -5.26
N GLN A 334 16.33 -21.70 -4.31
CA GLN A 334 17.42 -22.62 -4.53
C GLN A 334 16.91 -24.07 -4.60
N ILE A 335 16.57 -24.52 -5.80
CA ILE A 335 16.06 -25.88 -6.06
C ILE A 335 17.23 -26.86 -6.24
N ASP A 336 18.24 -26.51 -7.04
CA ASP A 336 19.43 -27.31 -7.25
C ASP A 336 20.48 -27.01 -6.15
N ARG A 337 20.83 -28.03 -5.37
CA ARG A 337 21.79 -27.96 -4.27
C ARG A 337 23.15 -28.59 -4.64
N SER A 338 23.36 -28.97 -5.89
CA SER A 338 24.56 -29.66 -6.35
C SER A 338 25.75 -28.75 -6.63
N CYS A 339 25.52 -27.49 -6.99
CA CYS A 339 26.57 -26.53 -7.29
C CYS A 339 27.13 -25.86 -6.02
N ILE A 340 28.44 -25.96 -5.79
CA ILE A 340 29.14 -25.37 -4.64
C ILE A 340 30.03 -24.21 -5.15
N PRO A 341 30.07 -23.04 -4.44
CA PRO A 341 29.39 -22.71 -3.16
C PRO A 341 27.99 -22.13 -3.34
N TYR A 342 27.60 -21.75 -4.54
CA TYR A 342 26.38 -20.93 -4.79
C TYR A 342 25.07 -21.62 -4.40
N CYS A 343 25.00 -22.94 -4.53
CA CYS A 343 23.81 -23.72 -4.17
C CYS A 343 23.56 -23.86 -2.66
N LYS A 344 24.45 -23.32 -1.83
CA LYS A 344 24.25 -23.24 -0.38
C LYS A 344 23.55 -21.95 0.04
N GLN A 345 23.32 -21.02 -0.89
CA GLN A 345 22.55 -19.81 -0.60
C GLN A 345 21.18 -20.18 -0.05
N PRO A 346 20.71 -19.57 1.05
CA PRO A 346 19.34 -19.76 1.52
C PRO A 346 18.33 -19.27 0.48
N SER A 347 17.19 -19.95 0.36
CA SER A 347 16.09 -19.47 -0.46
C SER A 347 15.51 -18.20 0.14
N SER A 348 15.13 -17.25 -0.73
CA SER A 348 14.55 -15.96 -0.39
C SER A 348 13.09 -15.92 -0.79
N TYR A 349 12.20 -15.85 0.18
CA TYR A 349 10.75 -15.85 -0.06
C TYR A 349 10.00 -15.18 1.09
N ALA A 350 8.76 -14.81 0.82
CA ALA A 350 7.82 -14.38 1.84
C ALA A 350 6.45 -15.00 1.59
N ALA A 351 5.68 -15.20 2.65
CA ALA A 351 4.33 -15.75 2.56
C ALA A 351 3.41 -15.04 3.57
N THR A 352 2.15 -14.86 3.19
CA THR A 352 1.09 -14.38 4.08
C THR A 352 -0.14 -15.25 3.90
N LEU A 353 -0.76 -15.62 5.03
CA LEU A 353 -2.09 -16.21 5.10
C LEU A 353 -2.95 -15.33 6.00
N ALA A 354 -4.19 -15.08 5.59
CA ALA A 354 -5.11 -14.25 6.35
C ALA A 354 -6.54 -14.78 6.28
N VAL A 355 -7.27 -14.62 7.36
CA VAL A 355 -8.71 -14.73 7.44
C VAL A 355 -9.27 -13.43 8.00
N GLU A 356 -10.24 -12.85 7.31
CA GLU A 356 -10.90 -11.61 7.71
C GLU A 356 -12.42 -11.82 7.74
N GLY A 357 -13.08 -11.32 8.78
CA GLY A 357 -14.53 -11.32 8.83
C GLY A 357 -15.18 -12.66 9.18
N LEU A 358 -14.47 -13.59 9.82
CA LEU A 358 -15.07 -14.83 10.33
C LEU A 358 -16.19 -14.49 11.34
N PRO A 359 -17.45 -14.92 11.09
CA PRO A 359 -18.57 -14.57 11.97
C PRO A 359 -18.38 -15.07 13.41
N LEU A 360 -18.71 -14.23 14.38
CA LEU A 360 -18.78 -14.55 15.80
C LEU A 360 -20.27 -14.48 16.24
N ALA A 361 -20.64 -13.54 17.06
CA ALA A 361 -22.00 -13.29 17.50
C ALA A 361 -22.47 -11.90 17.04
N GLY A 362 -23.67 -11.82 16.48
CA GLY A 362 -24.19 -10.58 15.92
C GLY A 362 -23.28 -10.02 14.82
N ASP A 363 -22.93 -8.75 14.95
CA ASP A 363 -22.08 -8.04 13.97
C ASP A 363 -20.57 -8.13 14.27
N GLN A 364 -20.19 -8.89 15.29
CA GLN A 364 -18.77 -9.09 15.63
C GLN A 364 -18.12 -10.07 14.67
N ARG A 365 -16.83 -9.84 14.35
CA ARG A 365 -16.07 -10.70 13.43
C ARG A 365 -14.71 -11.01 14.02
N TRP A 366 -14.22 -12.22 13.75
CA TRP A 366 -12.83 -12.62 13.98
C TRP A 366 -11.97 -12.31 12.77
N PHE A 367 -10.70 -12.07 13.03
CA PHE A 367 -9.66 -12.09 12.01
C PHE A 367 -8.39 -12.73 12.56
N ALA A 368 -7.58 -13.28 11.68
CA ALA A 368 -6.24 -13.75 12.00
C ALA A 368 -5.36 -13.68 10.76
N SER A 369 -4.07 -13.48 10.96
CA SER A 369 -3.08 -13.55 9.89
C SER A 369 -1.76 -14.11 10.38
N TYR A 370 -1.02 -14.72 9.45
CA TYR A 370 0.36 -15.12 9.63
C TYR A 370 1.17 -14.62 8.45
N THR A 371 2.27 -13.93 8.72
CA THR A 371 3.23 -13.47 7.72
C THR A 371 4.61 -13.99 8.08
N LEU A 372 5.34 -14.46 7.09
CA LEU A 372 6.73 -14.86 7.20
C LEU A 372 7.52 -14.20 6.08
N VAL A 373 8.65 -13.59 6.40
CA VAL A 373 9.59 -13.01 5.44
C VAL A 373 10.97 -13.53 5.77
N SER A 374 11.59 -14.28 4.85
CA SER A 374 12.91 -14.86 5.05
C SER A 374 14.01 -13.80 5.13
N ASN A 375 15.16 -14.17 5.70
CA ASN A 375 16.27 -13.25 5.93
C ASN A 375 16.76 -12.54 4.67
N LEU A 376 16.87 -13.27 3.55
CA LEU A 376 17.38 -12.70 2.30
C LEU A 376 16.28 -12.18 1.37
N ALA A 377 14.99 -12.30 1.73
CA ALA A 377 13.91 -11.76 0.91
C ALA A 377 14.04 -10.24 0.75
N TYR A 378 13.79 -9.77 -0.47
CA TYR A 378 13.90 -8.35 -0.87
C TYR A 378 15.34 -7.80 -0.92
N ARG A 379 16.35 -8.61 -0.61
CA ARG A 379 17.79 -8.25 -0.65
C ARG A 379 18.42 -8.76 -1.92
N ASN A 380 19.46 -8.09 -2.40
CA ASN A 380 20.19 -8.52 -3.60
C ASN A 380 21.70 -8.47 -3.38
N LYS A 381 22.47 -9.29 -4.14
CA LYS A 381 23.94 -9.28 -4.16
C LYS A 381 24.49 -7.92 -4.61
N ASN A 382 23.79 -7.27 -5.56
CA ASN A 382 24.02 -5.88 -5.89
C ASN A 382 23.18 -5.01 -4.95
N PRO A 383 23.77 -4.28 -4.00
CA PRO A 383 23.01 -3.49 -3.02
C PRO A 383 22.15 -2.39 -3.66
N ASN A 384 22.49 -1.97 -4.89
CA ASN A 384 21.68 -0.98 -5.62
C ASN A 384 20.40 -1.59 -6.22
N GLU A 385 20.26 -2.90 -6.22
CA GLU A 385 19.09 -3.64 -6.72
C GLU A 385 18.26 -4.26 -5.59
N THR A 386 18.48 -3.84 -4.36
CA THR A 386 17.62 -4.16 -3.20
C THR A 386 16.22 -3.60 -3.42
N TYR A 387 15.19 -4.37 -3.05
CA TYR A 387 13.78 -4.03 -3.26
C TYR A 387 13.29 -2.98 -2.25
N GLU A 388 13.79 -1.77 -2.37
CA GLU A 388 13.54 -0.66 -1.46
C GLU A 388 13.57 0.70 -2.18
N SER A 389 13.06 1.73 -1.54
CA SER A 389 13.21 3.14 -1.90
C SER A 389 13.59 3.95 -0.66
N TYR A 390 14.65 4.72 -0.74
CA TYR A 390 15.21 5.49 0.38
C TYR A 390 15.46 4.66 1.65
N GLY A 391 15.86 3.38 1.50
CA GLY A 391 16.12 2.47 2.62
C GLY A 391 14.87 1.83 3.22
N VAL A 392 13.70 1.99 2.61
CA VAL A 392 12.42 1.43 3.05
C VAL A 392 11.88 0.47 1.99
N GLY A 393 11.51 -0.74 2.38
CA GLY A 393 11.03 -1.76 1.45
C GLY A 393 9.77 -1.35 0.69
N LEU A 394 9.73 -1.61 -0.63
CA LEU A 394 8.61 -1.29 -1.51
C LEU A 394 7.35 -2.13 -1.24
N ALA A 395 7.49 -3.22 -0.52
CA ALA A 395 6.40 -4.12 -0.12
C ALA A 395 6.22 -4.12 1.40
N ARG A 396 7.20 -4.67 2.12
CA ARG A 396 7.21 -4.76 3.58
C ARG A 396 8.33 -3.91 4.16
N GLY A 397 8.11 -3.33 5.33
CA GLY A 397 9.12 -2.52 6.03
C GLY A 397 10.32 -3.29 6.54
N PHE A 398 10.21 -4.63 6.64
CA PHE A 398 11.24 -5.49 7.23
C PHE A 398 11.44 -6.79 6.44
N SER A 399 12.62 -7.39 6.57
CA SER A 399 12.92 -8.78 6.26
C SER A 399 13.26 -9.55 7.55
N ASP A 400 13.47 -10.85 7.45
CA ASP A 400 13.93 -11.70 8.56
C ASP A 400 12.99 -11.74 9.77
N TYR A 401 11.68 -11.89 9.51
CA TYR A 401 10.68 -11.94 10.57
C TYR A 401 9.54 -12.90 10.27
N ASP A 402 8.84 -13.31 11.33
CA ASP A 402 7.47 -13.77 11.23
C ASP A 402 6.55 -12.99 12.20
N GLU A 403 5.26 -12.98 11.85
CA GLU A 403 4.25 -12.29 12.62
C GLU A 403 2.93 -13.06 12.60
N VAL A 404 2.39 -13.31 13.79
CA VAL A 404 1.00 -13.75 13.99
C VAL A 404 0.20 -12.58 14.51
N LYS A 405 -0.94 -12.30 13.91
CA LYS A 405 -1.90 -11.31 14.40
C LYS A 405 -3.29 -11.91 14.43
N ALA A 406 -4.02 -11.73 15.51
CA ALA A 406 -5.40 -12.20 15.65
C ALA A 406 -6.22 -11.23 16.50
N GLY A 407 -7.53 -11.20 16.30
CA GLY A 407 -8.39 -10.33 17.08
C GLY A 407 -9.85 -10.30 16.66
N LEU A 408 -10.52 -9.23 17.06
CA LEU A 408 -11.95 -9.02 16.90
C LEU A 408 -12.24 -7.66 16.26
N ASP A 409 -13.05 -7.65 15.24
CA ASP A 409 -13.69 -6.46 14.70
C ASP A 409 -15.01 -6.24 15.45
N LEU A 410 -15.02 -5.24 16.31
CA LEU A 410 -16.12 -4.94 17.22
C LEU A 410 -17.01 -3.84 16.65
N ALA A 411 -18.34 -4.02 16.76
CA ALA A 411 -19.37 -3.07 16.40
C ALA A 411 -20.13 -2.65 17.66
N LEU A 412 -19.44 -1.99 18.59
CA LEU A 412 -20.00 -1.59 19.88
C LEU A 412 -20.66 -0.21 19.83
N VAL A 413 -20.19 0.67 18.97
CA VAL A 413 -20.65 2.04 18.82
C VAL A 413 -21.01 2.28 17.35
N PRO A 414 -22.18 2.85 17.05
CA PRO A 414 -22.56 3.18 15.68
C PRO A 414 -21.48 4.02 14.98
N SER A 415 -21.26 3.78 13.70
CA SER A 415 -20.26 4.46 12.85
C SER A 415 -18.82 4.46 13.38
N THR A 416 -18.50 3.56 14.31
CA THR A 416 -17.17 3.48 14.93
C THR A 416 -16.68 2.03 14.90
N PRO A 417 -16.08 1.56 13.78
CA PRO A 417 -15.44 0.25 13.75
C PRO A 417 -14.23 0.26 14.68
N LEU A 418 -14.17 -0.75 15.54
CA LEU A 418 -13.07 -0.96 16.47
C LEU A 418 -12.46 -2.34 16.22
N ARG A 419 -11.12 -2.42 16.27
CA ARG A 419 -10.36 -3.67 16.13
C ARG A 419 -9.53 -3.89 17.38
N LEU A 420 -9.90 -4.91 18.18
CA LEU A 420 -9.10 -5.39 19.31
C LEU A 420 -8.19 -6.51 18.80
N TYR A 421 -6.90 -6.46 19.12
CA TYR A 421 -5.96 -7.44 18.56
C TYR A 421 -4.80 -7.78 19.49
N VAL A 422 -4.23 -8.96 19.22
CA VAL A 422 -2.93 -9.39 19.71
C VAL A 422 -2.05 -9.66 18.49
N THR A 423 -0.82 -9.14 18.53
CA THR A 423 0.23 -9.42 17.53
C THR A 423 1.45 -9.97 18.27
N HIS A 424 2.05 -11.01 17.72
CA HIS A 424 3.36 -11.49 18.13
C HIS A 424 4.28 -11.56 16.93
N ARG A 425 5.37 -10.78 16.97
CA ARG A 425 6.42 -10.77 15.93
C ARG A 425 7.70 -11.30 16.53
N ARG A 426 8.38 -12.16 15.76
CA ARG A 426 9.78 -12.52 15.98
C ARG A 426 10.60 -11.90 14.87
N GLN A 427 11.64 -11.15 15.21
CA GLN A 427 12.46 -10.40 14.28
C GLN A 427 13.92 -10.79 14.48
N GLY A 428 14.59 -11.29 13.43
CA GLY A 428 16.04 -11.47 13.40
C GLY A 428 16.76 -10.13 13.12
N GLU A 429 18.09 -10.17 13.06
CA GLU A 429 18.92 -9.00 12.75
C GLU A 429 19.03 -8.69 11.24
N GLY A 430 18.39 -9.51 10.37
CA GLY A 430 18.36 -9.31 8.93
C GLY A 430 17.63 -8.02 8.54
N SER A 431 18.20 -7.26 7.60
CA SER A 431 17.67 -5.97 7.14
C SER A 431 18.07 -5.69 5.70
N TYR A 432 17.30 -4.88 4.99
CA TYR A 432 17.64 -4.38 3.65
C TYR A 432 18.97 -3.61 3.61
N ASN A 433 19.35 -2.97 4.73
CA ASN A 433 20.54 -2.13 4.85
C ASN A 433 21.81 -2.90 5.20
N ILE A 434 21.71 -4.22 5.39
CA ILE A 434 22.87 -5.08 5.66
C ILE A 434 23.37 -5.66 4.34
N PRO A 435 24.70 -5.68 4.09
CA PRO A 435 25.26 -6.29 2.89
C PRO A 435 24.77 -7.73 2.70
N PHE A 436 24.55 -8.13 1.45
CA PHE A 436 24.22 -9.52 1.14
C PHE A 436 25.39 -10.43 1.52
N PRO A 437 25.16 -11.64 2.08
CA PRO A 437 26.25 -12.52 2.50
C PRO A 437 27.12 -12.94 1.31
N LEU A 438 28.40 -13.15 1.57
CA LEU A 438 29.32 -13.68 0.57
C LEU A 438 29.06 -15.18 0.32
N PRO A 439 29.43 -15.73 -0.85
CA PRO A 439 29.24 -17.16 -1.13
C PRO A 439 29.87 -18.11 -0.09
N ALA A 440 30.97 -17.69 0.54
CA ALA A 440 31.62 -18.46 1.60
C ALA A 440 30.73 -18.59 2.86
N ASP A 441 29.87 -17.62 3.11
CA ASP A 441 29.03 -17.53 4.30
C ASP A 441 27.65 -18.18 4.10
N PHE A 442 27.29 -18.57 2.87
CA PHE A 442 25.95 -19.12 2.57
C PHE A 442 25.60 -20.34 3.41
N ALA A 443 26.57 -21.19 3.73
CA ALA A 443 26.33 -22.41 4.52
C ALA A 443 25.95 -22.10 5.97
N THR A 444 26.33 -20.94 6.49
CA THR A 444 26.08 -20.50 7.86
C THR A 444 25.02 -19.41 7.94
N THR A 445 24.59 -18.86 6.81
CA THR A 445 23.53 -17.85 6.74
C THR A 445 22.18 -18.51 7.02
N PRO A 446 21.46 -18.12 8.08
CA PRO A 446 20.14 -18.69 8.36
C PRO A 446 19.11 -18.22 7.32
N GLY A 447 18.17 -19.10 6.96
CA GLY A 447 17.07 -18.75 6.07
C GLY A 447 16.07 -17.77 6.72
N ILE A 448 15.95 -17.83 8.04
CA ILE A 448 15.16 -16.92 8.87
C ILE A 448 15.78 -16.84 10.26
N PHE A 449 15.59 -15.73 10.95
CA PHE A 449 16.05 -15.44 12.32
C PHE A 449 17.58 -15.42 12.44
N SER A 450 18.19 -14.51 11.72
CA SER A 450 19.63 -14.23 11.87
C SER A 450 19.92 -13.53 13.20
N GLY A 451 21.07 -13.82 13.78
CA GLY A 451 21.53 -13.19 15.01
C GLY A 451 20.65 -13.46 16.24
N VAL A 452 20.50 -12.45 17.07
CA VAL A 452 19.66 -12.50 18.27
C VAL A 452 18.21 -12.15 17.90
N VAL A 453 17.31 -13.10 18.10
CA VAL A 453 15.89 -12.91 17.75
C VAL A 453 15.19 -12.06 18.81
N MET A 454 14.70 -10.90 18.40
CA MET A 454 13.83 -10.05 19.22
C MET A 454 12.38 -10.53 19.09
N GLY A 455 11.67 -10.69 20.20
CA GLY A 455 10.24 -10.96 20.23
C GLY A 455 9.47 -9.74 20.66
N VAL A 456 8.39 -9.38 19.96
CA VAL A 456 7.49 -8.28 20.34
C VAL A 456 6.07 -8.81 20.40
N THR A 457 5.47 -8.77 21.58
CA THR A 457 4.03 -9.06 21.75
C THR A 457 3.29 -7.77 22.03
N ARG A 458 2.33 -7.43 21.15
CA ARG A 458 1.48 -6.25 21.31
C ARG A 458 0.03 -6.65 21.53
N VAL A 459 -0.59 -6.09 22.57
CA VAL A 459 -2.05 -6.11 22.77
C VAL A 459 -2.54 -4.69 22.53
N GLY A 460 -3.43 -4.51 21.56
CA GLY A 460 -3.83 -3.18 21.13
C GLY A 460 -5.28 -3.09 20.69
N VAL A 461 -5.75 -1.85 20.59
CA VAL A 461 -7.02 -1.50 19.98
C VAL A 461 -6.81 -0.38 18.98
N SER A 462 -7.38 -0.57 17.78
CA SER A 462 -7.39 0.44 16.73
C SER A 462 -8.81 0.72 16.28
N GLY A 463 -9.04 1.90 15.74
CA GLY A 463 -10.33 2.29 15.21
C GLY A 463 -10.36 3.72 14.77
N ALA A 464 -11.45 4.09 14.12
CA ALA A 464 -11.66 5.46 13.70
C ALA A 464 -13.15 5.79 13.65
N THR A 465 -13.48 7.06 13.84
CA THR A 465 -14.85 7.57 13.73
C THR A 465 -14.84 8.99 13.20
N ARG A 466 -15.94 9.35 12.50
CA ARG A 466 -16.20 10.71 12.08
C ARG A 466 -17.46 11.21 12.75
N TRP A 467 -17.38 12.37 13.38
CA TRP A 467 -18.51 13.06 13.96
C TRP A 467 -18.54 14.50 13.46
N ARG A 468 -19.50 14.81 12.58
CA ARG A 468 -19.61 16.09 11.87
C ARG A 468 -18.33 16.40 11.08
N ASP A 469 -17.59 17.43 11.48
CA ASP A 469 -16.36 17.88 10.84
C ASP A 469 -15.10 17.33 11.54
N PHE A 470 -15.28 16.52 12.60
CA PHE A 470 -14.17 15.92 13.33
C PHE A 470 -13.96 14.48 12.89
N GLU A 471 -12.70 14.13 12.67
CA GLU A 471 -12.24 12.76 12.49
C GLU A 471 -11.32 12.40 13.66
N VAL A 472 -11.57 11.27 14.28
CA VAL A 472 -10.72 10.70 15.33
C VAL A 472 -10.36 9.30 14.93
N GLY A 473 -9.06 9.02 14.84
CA GLY A 473 -8.58 7.68 14.52
C GLY A 473 -7.28 7.39 15.25
N GLY A 474 -7.02 6.13 15.51
CA GLY A 474 -5.78 5.76 16.17
C GLY A 474 -5.63 4.27 16.44
N ASP A 475 -4.46 3.96 16.95
CA ASP A 475 -4.05 2.64 17.43
C ASP A 475 -3.26 2.84 18.73
N VAL A 476 -3.70 2.18 19.80
CA VAL A 476 -3.04 2.23 21.11
C VAL A 476 -2.92 0.82 21.68
N GLY A 477 -1.83 0.55 22.37
CA GLY A 477 -1.60 -0.77 22.95
C GLY A 477 -0.39 -0.84 23.85
N VAL A 478 -0.13 -2.03 24.36
CA VAL A 478 1.03 -2.33 25.19
C VAL A 478 1.91 -3.32 24.43
N ASN A 479 3.18 -2.98 24.29
CA ASN A 479 4.22 -3.84 23.75
C ASN A 479 5.00 -4.48 24.89
N HIS A 480 5.23 -5.79 24.80
CA HIS A 480 6.20 -6.51 25.61
C HIS A 480 7.29 -7.07 24.69
N ASN A 481 8.50 -6.56 24.84
CA ASN A 481 9.67 -6.94 24.05
C ASN A 481 10.55 -7.91 24.85
N THR A 482 11.01 -8.96 24.18
CA THR A 482 12.03 -9.88 24.67
C THR A 482 13.25 -9.80 23.73
N ASN A 483 14.45 -9.88 24.27
CA ASN A 483 15.70 -9.55 23.58
C ASN A 483 15.62 -8.18 22.89
N ASP A 484 15.12 -7.19 23.63
CA ASP A 484 14.86 -5.84 23.10
C ASP A 484 16.10 -5.28 22.41
N GLN A 485 15.94 -4.71 21.22
CA GLN A 485 17.01 -4.22 20.35
C GLN A 485 18.10 -5.29 20.07
N HIS A 486 17.71 -6.56 19.98
CA HIS A 486 18.60 -7.70 19.74
C HIS A 486 19.66 -7.92 20.84
N VAL A 487 19.39 -7.49 22.08
CA VAL A 487 20.27 -7.74 23.21
C VAL A 487 19.73 -8.92 24.03
N VAL A 488 20.53 -9.99 24.14
CA VAL A 488 20.14 -11.22 24.85
C VAL A 488 19.69 -10.92 26.27
N GLY A 489 18.48 -11.38 26.61
CA GLY A 489 17.90 -11.23 27.96
C GLY A 489 17.33 -9.84 28.26
N ALA A 490 17.51 -8.84 27.41
CA ALA A 490 16.89 -7.54 27.60
C ALA A 490 15.38 -7.64 27.40
N THR A 491 14.63 -7.08 28.35
CA THR A 491 13.16 -7.00 28.27
C THR A 491 12.68 -5.58 28.43
N HIS A 492 11.64 -5.22 27.67
CA HIS A 492 11.04 -3.90 27.78
C HIS A 492 9.52 -4.00 27.61
N THR A 493 8.78 -3.33 28.49
CA THR A 493 7.32 -3.20 28.35
C THR A 493 6.95 -1.73 28.28
N ALA A 494 6.23 -1.34 27.25
CA ALA A 494 5.84 0.04 27.02
C ALA A 494 4.43 0.17 26.46
N PHE A 495 3.75 1.24 26.86
CA PHE A 495 2.57 1.70 26.15
C PHE A 495 3.00 2.46 24.89
N GLU A 496 2.51 1.99 23.75
CA GLU A 496 2.77 2.60 22.45
C GLU A 496 1.45 2.91 21.73
N GLY A 497 1.37 4.12 21.19
CA GLY A 497 0.14 4.53 20.51
C GLY A 497 0.28 5.76 19.63
N ARG A 498 -0.67 5.88 18.74
CA ARG A 498 -0.87 7.04 17.88
C ARG A 498 -2.36 7.33 17.77
N VAL A 499 -2.75 8.55 18.13
CA VAL A 499 -4.13 9.03 17.99
C VAL A 499 -4.12 10.35 17.25
N LYS A 500 -4.82 10.42 16.14
CA LYS A 500 -5.02 11.61 15.32
C LYS A 500 -6.41 12.18 15.57
N VAL A 501 -6.49 13.46 15.84
CA VAL A 501 -7.73 14.22 15.85
C VAL A 501 -7.62 15.29 14.77
N ALA A 502 -8.49 15.21 13.77
CA ALA A 502 -8.53 16.14 12.65
C ALA A 502 -9.84 16.91 12.66
N ILE A 503 -9.78 18.16 12.22
CA ILE A 503 -10.94 18.97 11.87
C ILE A 503 -10.91 19.19 10.37
N GLU A 504 -11.97 18.76 9.69
CA GLU A 504 -12.17 18.91 8.26
C GLU A 504 -13.42 19.77 8.03
N PRO A 505 -13.26 21.09 7.95
CA PRO A 505 -14.38 21.98 7.72
C PRO A 505 -15.07 21.66 6.39
N ARG A 506 -16.40 21.74 6.35
CA ARG A 506 -17.22 21.47 5.14
C ARG A 506 -17.14 22.59 4.07
N TRP A 507 -16.09 23.40 4.10
CA TRP A 507 -15.87 24.35 3.04
C TRP A 507 -15.23 23.66 1.84
N SER A 508 -15.69 23.96 0.66
CA SER A 508 -15.04 23.57 -0.58
C SER A 508 -15.01 24.76 -1.53
N ILE A 509 -13.91 24.92 -2.24
CA ILE A 509 -13.83 25.85 -3.35
C ILE A 509 -14.09 25.01 -4.60
N ASN A 510 -15.21 25.31 -5.27
CA ASN A 510 -15.57 24.67 -6.53
C ASN A 510 -15.31 25.67 -7.66
N ILE A 511 -14.56 25.27 -8.67
CA ILE A 511 -14.26 26.05 -9.87
C ILE A 511 -14.87 25.27 -11.05
N GLN A 512 -15.69 25.98 -11.81
CA GLN A 512 -16.34 25.44 -13.02
C GLN A 512 -15.66 26.00 -14.26
#